data_ff73a8cbeac87271bce771cc639b2508
#
_entry.id   ff73a8cbeac87271bce771cc639b2508
#
_cell.length_a   1.000
_cell.length_b   1.000
_cell.length_c   1.000
_cell.angle_alpha   90.00
_cell.angle_beta   90.00
_cell.angle_gamma   90.00
#
_symmetry.space_group_name_H-M   'P 1'
#
loop_
_entity.id
_entity.type
_entity.pdbx_description
1 polymer ?
#
loop_
_entity_poly.entity_id
_entity_poly.type
_entity_poly.pdbx_seq_one_letter_code
_entity_poly.pdbx_strand_id
1 'polypeptide(L)'
;MAAMQLQRTSTAPHAELSGIRPAGDRAILVELPSLEAVLSLQAQLTAHPQPGQIDVIAAATTILITADSPQSAQALAAHVRSLDLDAPADTESALVTIDVVYDGEDLDEVASLTGLGREAVVAAHTGQLWTAAFAGFAPGFAYLTGENPSLEVPRRRSPRTAVPAGAVALGGAYSAVYPRQSPGGWQLIGRTDAVMWDLDRENPALIRPGDTVRFQAVRAHAVVTEVPEASASRTPAEQQGSPGLAVRKPGLQATVQDLGRPGFASLGVSSAGAMDRGALRRANRLVGNAEGAAGIELLFGGLELEALTDQVLAVTGAAVPLEVTPGTDSAQASQRTTAVRHPACDAPFALLAGERLTVGNPSAGLRSYIGVRGGIGGAVALGSRSTDSMSGIGPKPLEAGTILPVQAAKPGSIVGHPEISPLPDKDGATMLRVVPGPRQDWFSPETLQDFLAREWTVTPQSNRIGLRLNGQPLTRSRDGELASEGTVRGAVQMPPEGQPVLFLSDHPVTGGYPVIAVVVHADLDKAAQLPPGTTVRFTAAASPAELPETPKESHA
;
A
#
# COMPACT_ATOMS: atom_id res chain seq x y z
N MET A 1 -23.13 -53.55 35.09
CA MET A 1 -22.96 -52.12 35.43
C MET A 1 -22.45 -51.41 34.21
N ALA A 2 -23.34 -50.74 33.45
CA ALA A 2 -23.03 -50.05 32.22
C ALA A 2 -22.69 -48.58 32.55
N ALA A 3 -21.51 -48.12 32.17
CA ALA A 3 -21.12 -46.74 32.27
C ALA A 3 -21.72 -45.95 31.09
N MET A 4 -22.64 -45.06 31.39
CA MET A 4 -23.30 -44.17 30.47
C MET A 4 -22.35 -43.00 30.19
N GLN A 5 -21.71 -42.99 29.01
CA GLN A 5 -20.98 -41.86 28.50
C GLN A 5 -22.00 -40.76 28.14
N LEU A 6 -22.00 -39.67 28.91
CA LEU A 6 -22.66 -38.43 28.60
C LEU A 6 -21.84 -37.73 27.49
N GLN A 7 -22.28 -37.85 26.24
CA GLN A 7 -21.90 -36.94 25.18
C GLN A 7 -22.49 -35.57 25.53
N ARG A 8 -21.62 -34.64 25.92
CA ARG A 8 -21.94 -33.20 25.94
C ARG A 8 -21.92 -32.70 24.50
N THR A 9 -23.06 -32.67 23.86
CA THR A 9 -23.27 -31.87 22.66
C THR A 9 -23.29 -30.40 23.10
N SER A 10 -22.13 -29.74 23.03
CA SER A 10 -22.05 -28.28 23.10
C SER A 10 -22.48 -27.78 21.73
N THR A 11 -23.71 -27.41 21.59
CA THR A 11 -24.19 -26.57 20.48
C THR A 11 -23.83 -25.11 20.80
N ALA A 12 -22.54 -24.76 20.65
CA ALA A 12 -22.22 -23.37 20.45
C ALA A 12 -22.82 -22.96 19.09
N PRO A 13 -23.44 -21.79 18.98
CA PRO A 13 -23.92 -21.30 17.69
C PRO A 13 -22.72 -21.22 16.74
N HIS A 14 -22.86 -21.78 15.53
CA HIS A 14 -21.85 -21.64 14.47
C HIS A 14 -21.58 -20.15 14.23
N ALA A 15 -20.31 -19.79 14.04
CA ALA A 15 -19.94 -18.41 13.72
C ALA A 15 -20.47 -18.09 12.32
N GLU A 16 -21.47 -17.19 12.27
CA GLU A 16 -22.06 -16.71 11.02
C GLU A 16 -21.40 -15.43 10.58
N LEU A 17 -21.29 -15.22 9.27
CA LEU A 17 -20.85 -13.96 8.68
C LEU A 17 -21.76 -12.82 9.12
N SER A 18 -21.19 -11.75 9.67
CA SER A 18 -21.94 -10.52 9.98
C SER A 18 -22.34 -9.74 8.73
N GLY A 19 -21.55 -9.87 7.64
CA GLY A 19 -21.87 -9.28 6.36
C GLY A 19 -20.71 -9.34 5.35
N ILE A 20 -21.03 -9.12 4.07
CA ILE A 20 -20.06 -8.91 2.99
C ILE A 20 -20.45 -7.61 2.29
N ARG A 21 -19.53 -6.65 2.27
CA ARG A 21 -19.73 -5.33 1.65
C ARG A 21 -18.79 -5.13 0.47
N PRO A 22 -19.20 -4.50 -0.61
CA PRO A 22 -18.28 -4.13 -1.68
C PRO A 22 -17.27 -3.08 -1.18
N ALA A 23 -16.04 -3.23 -1.59
CA ALA A 23 -14.96 -2.26 -1.35
C ALA A 23 -14.35 -1.84 -2.71
N GLY A 24 -15.19 -1.27 -3.57
CA GLY A 24 -14.89 -0.99 -4.97
C GLY A 24 -15.44 -2.06 -5.90
N ASP A 25 -15.00 -2.01 -7.16
CA ASP A 25 -15.39 -2.97 -8.20
C ASP A 25 -14.54 -4.27 -8.18
N ARG A 26 -13.46 -4.32 -7.39
CA ARG A 26 -12.52 -5.46 -7.35
C ARG A 26 -12.13 -5.89 -5.93
N ALA A 27 -12.92 -5.57 -4.93
CA ALA A 27 -12.67 -6.03 -3.57
C ALA A 27 -13.97 -6.16 -2.78
N ILE A 28 -13.91 -6.99 -1.74
CA ILE A 28 -14.98 -7.17 -0.77
C ILE A 28 -14.44 -7.05 0.65
N LEU A 29 -15.20 -6.42 1.53
CA LEU A 29 -14.95 -6.39 2.97
C LEU A 29 -15.91 -7.37 3.63
N VAL A 30 -15.36 -8.38 4.30
CA VAL A 30 -16.10 -9.40 5.05
C VAL A 30 -16.11 -8.99 6.51
N GLU A 31 -17.30 -8.87 7.11
CA GLU A 31 -17.49 -8.58 8.53
C GLU A 31 -17.67 -9.89 9.30
N LEU A 32 -16.95 -10.05 10.39
CA LEU A 32 -16.84 -11.28 11.17
C LEU A 32 -17.18 -11.04 12.64
N PRO A 33 -17.75 -12.03 13.35
CA PRO A 33 -18.20 -11.86 14.73
C PRO A 33 -17.06 -11.78 15.74
N SER A 34 -15.89 -12.37 15.43
CA SER A 34 -14.77 -12.45 16.37
C SER A 34 -13.42 -12.51 15.66
N LEU A 35 -12.34 -12.29 16.41
CA LEU A 35 -10.98 -12.43 15.91
C LEU A 35 -10.67 -13.89 15.51
N GLU A 36 -11.21 -14.88 16.21
CA GLU A 36 -11.02 -16.29 15.89
C GLU A 36 -11.58 -16.60 14.49
N ALA A 37 -12.77 -16.06 14.18
CA ALA A 37 -13.37 -16.16 12.84
C ALA A 37 -12.52 -15.46 11.78
N VAL A 38 -11.90 -14.30 12.10
CA VAL A 38 -10.95 -13.62 11.21
C VAL A 38 -9.75 -14.51 10.91
N LEU A 39 -9.12 -15.07 11.95
CA LEU A 39 -7.94 -15.93 11.79
C LEU A 39 -8.29 -17.22 11.02
N SER A 40 -9.43 -17.84 11.32
CA SER A 40 -9.92 -19.04 10.60
C SER A 40 -10.13 -18.74 9.10
N LEU A 41 -10.88 -17.68 8.77
CA LEU A 41 -11.12 -17.32 7.37
C LEU A 41 -9.84 -16.94 6.64
N GLN A 42 -8.94 -16.18 7.29
CA GLN A 42 -7.65 -15.82 6.71
C GLN A 42 -6.81 -17.06 6.40
N ALA A 43 -6.73 -18.02 7.34
CA ALA A 43 -5.99 -19.26 7.15
C ALA A 43 -6.54 -20.06 5.96
N GLN A 44 -7.85 -20.24 5.86
CA GLN A 44 -8.50 -20.96 4.76
C GLN A 44 -8.21 -20.31 3.40
N LEU A 45 -8.36 -18.98 3.28
CA LEU A 45 -8.10 -18.23 2.05
C LEU A 45 -6.61 -18.21 1.67
N THR A 46 -5.71 -18.29 2.65
CA THR A 46 -4.26 -18.34 2.41
C THR A 46 -3.81 -19.73 2.01
N ALA A 47 -4.33 -20.77 2.65
CA ALA A 47 -4.01 -22.17 2.33
C ALA A 47 -4.60 -22.59 0.97
N HIS A 48 -5.76 -22.07 0.60
CA HIS A 48 -6.48 -22.42 -0.61
C HIS A 48 -6.88 -21.17 -1.41
N PRO A 49 -5.91 -20.43 -2.02
CA PRO A 49 -6.20 -19.21 -2.80
C PRO A 49 -7.16 -19.52 -3.95
N GLN A 50 -8.16 -18.68 -4.11
CA GLN A 50 -9.14 -18.82 -5.18
C GLN A 50 -8.66 -18.15 -6.47
N PRO A 51 -9.12 -18.60 -7.64
CA PRO A 51 -8.83 -17.94 -8.91
C PRO A 51 -9.17 -16.45 -8.87
N GLY A 52 -8.22 -15.60 -9.26
CA GLY A 52 -8.38 -14.15 -9.25
C GLY A 52 -8.22 -13.48 -7.88
N GLN A 53 -7.98 -14.21 -6.80
CA GLN A 53 -7.62 -13.65 -5.49
C GLN A 53 -6.22 -13.03 -5.56
N ILE A 54 -6.07 -11.78 -5.09
CA ILE A 54 -4.79 -11.06 -5.08
C ILE A 54 -4.24 -10.97 -3.65
N ASP A 55 -4.98 -10.34 -2.74
CA ASP A 55 -4.58 -10.11 -1.36
C ASP A 55 -5.72 -10.44 -0.39
N VAL A 56 -5.34 -10.87 0.81
CA VAL A 56 -6.23 -11.08 1.97
C VAL A 56 -5.67 -10.27 3.13
N ILE A 57 -6.42 -9.28 3.59
CA ILE A 57 -6.00 -8.34 4.62
C ILE A 57 -6.91 -8.49 5.83
N ALA A 58 -6.41 -9.15 6.86
CA ALA A 58 -7.11 -9.24 8.13
C ALA A 58 -6.98 -7.94 8.93
N ALA A 59 -8.00 -7.65 9.72
CA ALA A 59 -8.05 -6.56 10.67
C ALA A 59 -8.82 -7.00 11.94
N ALA A 60 -9.26 -6.08 12.80
CA ALA A 60 -9.83 -6.42 14.10
C ALA A 60 -11.01 -7.40 14.03
N THR A 61 -11.98 -7.12 13.18
CA THR A 61 -13.23 -7.91 12.97
C THR A 61 -13.60 -8.01 11.49
N THR A 62 -12.66 -7.73 10.59
CA THR A 62 -12.94 -7.74 9.16
C THR A 62 -11.79 -8.37 8.38
N ILE A 63 -12.13 -8.90 7.20
CA ILE A 63 -11.15 -9.29 6.18
C ILE A 63 -11.50 -8.56 4.89
N LEU A 64 -10.52 -7.86 4.34
CA LEU A 64 -10.59 -7.32 3.01
C LEU A 64 -9.94 -8.30 2.03
N ILE A 65 -10.67 -8.68 0.98
CA ILE A 65 -10.18 -9.55 -0.09
C ILE A 65 -10.17 -8.74 -1.37
N THR A 66 -8.99 -8.64 -2.01
CA THR A 66 -8.85 -7.97 -3.31
C THR A 66 -8.77 -8.99 -4.45
N ALA A 67 -9.30 -8.61 -5.60
CA ALA A 67 -9.41 -9.45 -6.78
C ALA A 67 -8.86 -8.78 -8.05
N ASP A 68 -8.53 -9.59 -9.05
CA ASP A 68 -8.03 -9.13 -10.36
C ASP A 68 -9.13 -8.53 -11.25
N SER A 69 -10.39 -8.90 -11.00
CA SER A 69 -11.56 -8.49 -11.79
C SER A 69 -12.82 -8.38 -10.93
N PRO A 70 -13.86 -7.66 -11.39
CA PRO A 70 -15.16 -7.63 -10.74
C PRO A 70 -15.82 -9.01 -10.64
N GLN A 71 -15.64 -9.86 -11.64
CA GLN A 71 -16.16 -11.23 -11.68
C GLN A 71 -15.51 -12.08 -10.60
N SER A 72 -14.19 -11.98 -10.43
CA SER A 72 -13.46 -12.67 -9.37
C SER A 72 -13.89 -12.20 -7.98
N ALA A 73 -14.15 -10.90 -7.79
CA ALA A 73 -14.66 -10.37 -6.52
C ALA A 73 -16.04 -10.97 -6.16
N GLN A 74 -16.94 -11.12 -7.14
CA GLN A 74 -18.24 -11.77 -6.94
C GLN A 74 -18.10 -13.26 -6.62
N ALA A 75 -17.21 -13.97 -7.33
CA ALA A 75 -16.93 -15.39 -7.07
C ALA A 75 -16.35 -15.59 -5.67
N LEU A 76 -15.42 -14.73 -5.23
CA LEU A 76 -14.86 -14.73 -3.88
C LEU A 76 -15.94 -14.48 -2.82
N ALA A 77 -16.87 -13.55 -3.05
CA ALA A 77 -17.99 -13.31 -2.13
C ALA A 77 -18.90 -14.54 -2.00
N ALA A 78 -19.15 -15.27 -3.08
CA ALA A 78 -19.92 -16.50 -3.07
C ALA A 78 -19.15 -17.63 -2.34
N HIS A 79 -17.86 -17.76 -2.60
CA HIS A 79 -17.00 -18.75 -1.94
C HIS A 79 -16.95 -18.52 -0.43
N VAL A 80 -16.69 -17.31 0.03
CA VAL A 80 -16.63 -16.96 1.47
C VAL A 80 -17.92 -17.35 2.20
N ARG A 81 -19.11 -17.19 1.57
CA ARG A 81 -20.39 -17.61 2.18
C ARG A 81 -20.52 -19.12 2.36
N SER A 82 -19.71 -19.93 1.67
CA SER A 82 -19.74 -21.39 1.75
C SER A 82 -18.73 -21.97 2.73
N LEU A 83 -17.84 -21.13 3.29
CA LEU A 83 -16.79 -21.58 4.20
C LEU A 83 -17.32 -21.77 5.63
N ASP A 84 -16.76 -22.74 6.33
CA ASP A 84 -16.98 -22.95 7.76
C ASP A 84 -16.02 -22.07 8.57
N LEU A 85 -16.55 -21.09 9.28
CA LEU A 85 -15.78 -20.14 10.08
C LEU A 85 -15.31 -20.73 11.43
N ASP A 86 -15.91 -21.83 11.87
CA ASP A 86 -15.51 -22.56 13.09
C ASP A 86 -14.39 -23.57 12.82
N ALA A 87 -14.00 -23.76 11.55
CA ALA A 87 -12.90 -24.63 11.21
C ALA A 87 -11.61 -24.15 11.90
N PRO A 88 -10.87 -25.02 12.60
CA PRO A 88 -9.62 -24.62 13.24
C PRO A 88 -8.64 -24.09 12.18
N ALA A 89 -8.00 -22.96 12.48
CA ALA A 89 -6.94 -22.44 11.64
C ALA A 89 -5.76 -23.42 11.69
N ASP A 90 -5.60 -24.21 10.62
CA ASP A 90 -4.46 -25.15 10.47
C ASP A 90 -3.24 -24.34 9.98
N THR A 91 -2.73 -23.47 10.87
CA THR A 91 -1.53 -22.67 10.62
C THR A 91 -0.43 -23.10 11.57
N GLU A 92 0.77 -23.37 11.02
CA GLU A 92 1.97 -23.51 11.84
C GLU A 92 2.24 -22.18 12.56
N SER A 93 1.80 -22.08 13.81
CA SER A 93 2.05 -20.94 14.68
C SER A 93 3.47 -21.04 15.24
N ALA A 94 4.31 -20.06 14.94
CA ALA A 94 5.63 -19.96 15.54
C ALA A 94 5.56 -19.23 16.90
N LEU A 95 6.41 -19.65 17.86
CA LEU A 95 6.64 -18.90 19.09
C LEU A 95 7.84 -17.96 18.89
N VAL A 96 7.56 -16.65 18.85
CA VAL A 96 8.57 -15.60 18.74
C VAL A 96 8.81 -14.99 20.12
N THR A 97 10.06 -15.00 20.60
CA THR A 97 10.42 -14.32 21.85
C THR A 97 11.10 -12.98 21.54
N ILE A 98 10.64 -11.90 22.20
CA ILE A 98 11.16 -10.54 22.04
C ILE A 98 11.66 -10.02 23.38
N ASP A 99 12.94 -9.70 23.42
CA ASP A 99 13.57 -9.06 24.58
C ASP A 99 13.21 -7.57 24.61
N VAL A 100 12.77 -7.06 25.75
CA VAL A 100 12.29 -5.69 25.93
C VAL A 100 12.93 -5.04 27.14
N VAL A 101 13.46 -3.84 26.94
CA VAL A 101 13.83 -2.92 28.01
C VAL A 101 12.63 -2.03 28.28
N TYR A 102 12.04 -2.10 29.49
CA TYR A 102 10.85 -1.34 29.88
C TYR A 102 11.22 0.03 30.43
N ASP A 103 11.65 0.93 29.55
CA ASP A 103 12.02 2.32 29.85
C ASP A 103 11.22 3.32 29.00
N GLY A 104 10.04 2.92 28.52
CA GLY A 104 9.20 3.72 27.63
C GLY A 104 8.69 4.99 28.31
N GLU A 105 8.59 6.07 27.53
CA GLU A 105 8.18 7.40 28.01
C GLU A 105 6.79 7.44 28.64
N ASP A 106 5.87 6.52 28.21
CA ASP A 106 4.48 6.50 28.69
C ASP A 106 4.22 5.39 29.72
N LEU A 107 5.25 4.70 30.23
CA LEU A 107 5.05 3.59 31.18
C LEU A 107 4.36 4.07 32.49
N ASP A 108 4.65 5.29 32.95
CA ASP A 108 3.98 5.89 34.11
C ASP A 108 2.53 6.28 33.81
N GLU A 109 2.27 6.76 32.60
CA GLU A 109 0.90 7.07 32.14
C GLU A 109 0.06 5.79 32.04
N VAL A 110 0.64 4.70 31.46
CA VAL A 110 -0.03 3.39 31.42
C VAL A 110 -0.29 2.86 32.82
N ALA A 111 0.66 2.99 33.75
CA ALA A 111 0.46 2.59 35.13
C ALA A 111 -0.71 3.36 35.79
N SER A 112 -0.82 4.66 35.51
CA SER A 112 -1.94 5.50 36.01
C SER A 112 -3.27 5.10 35.35
N LEU A 113 -3.31 4.90 34.04
CA LEU A 113 -4.54 4.54 33.29
C LEU A 113 -5.10 3.17 33.70
N THR A 114 -4.22 2.20 33.99
CA THR A 114 -4.59 0.83 34.37
C THR A 114 -4.83 0.68 35.88
N GLY A 115 -4.43 1.65 36.70
CA GLY A 115 -4.41 1.54 38.16
C GLY A 115 -3.36 0.55 38.70
N LEU A 116 -2.41 0.13 37.86
CA LEU A 116 -1.31 -0.77 38.21
C LEU A 116 -0.05 0.04 38.56
N GLY A 117 0.87 -0.55 39.30
CA GLY A 117 2.24 0.02 39.41
C GLY A 117 3.06 -0.35 38.16
N ARG A 118 4.16 0.41 37.91
CA ARG A 118 5.06 0.15 36.76
C ARG A 118 5.48 -1.33 36.65
N GLU A 119 5.93 -1.91 37.77
CA GLU A 119 6.36 -3.32 37.81
C GLU A 119 5.21 -4.28 37.51
N ALA A 120 3.99 -3.96 37.93
CA ALA A 120 2.81 -4.76 37.67
C ALA A 120 2.39 -4.67 36.18
N VAL A 121 2.54 -3.50 35.52
CA VAL A 121 2.34 -3.36 34.06
C VAL A 121 3.35 -4.24 33.31
N VAL A 122 4.63 -4.21 33.68
CA VAL A 122 5.66 -5.04 33.09
C VAL A 122 5.36 -6.53 33.31
N ALA A 123 5.00 -6.92 34.54
CA ALA A 123 4.65 -8.29 34.85
C ALA A 123 3.41 -8.77 34.07
N ALA A 124 2.39 -7.92 33.92
CA ALA A 124 1.20 -8.25 33.13
C ALA A 124 1.53 -8.39 31.64
N HIS A 125 2.41 -7.55 31.08
CA HIS A 125 2.81 -7.61 29.67
C HIS A 125 3.67 -8.83 29.36
N THR A 126 4.61 -9.21 30.26
CA THR A 126 5.51 -10.35 30.08
C THR A 126 4.92 -11.67 30.57
N GLY A 127 3.91 -11.64 31.43
CA GLY A 127 3.30 -12.81 32.08
C GLY A 127 2.26 -13.56 31.23
N GLN A 128 2.01 -13.09 30.00
CA GLN A 128 1.08 -13.74 29.07
C GLN A 128 1.72 -14.03 27.72
N LEU A 129 1.07 -14.86 26.93
CA LEU A 129 1.33 -15.02 25.51
C LEU A 129 0.45 -14.07 24.72
N TRP A 130 1.00 -13.52 23.66
CA TRP A 130 0.31 -12.63 22.75
C TRP A 130 0.11 -13.31 21.41
N THR A 131 -1.07 -13.21 20.83
CA THR A 131 -1.36 -13.73 19.48
C THR A 131 -1.27 -12.59 18.48
N ALA A 132 -0.53 -12.78 17.40
CA ALA A 132 -0.49 -11.85 16.28
C ALA A 132 -1.81 -11.91 15.52
N ALA A 133 -2.68 -10.94 15.78
CA ALA A 133 -4.02 -10.89 15.21
C ALA A 133 -3.99 -10.57 13.71
N PHE A 134 -3.27 -9.50 13.33
CA PHE A 134 -3.11 -9.07 11.94
C PHE A 134 -1.90 -8.15 11.82
N ALA A 135 -1.47 -7.90 10.58
CA ALA A 135 -0.46 -6.89 10.28
C ALA A 135 -1.07 -5.74 9.47
N GLY A 136 -0.54 -4.55 9.65
CA GLY A 136 -1.01 -3.35 8.95
C GLY A 136 -0.18 -2.15 9.33
N PHE A 137 -0.63 -0.92 9.03
CA PHE A 137 0.09 0.32 9.34
C PHE A 137 1.46 0.45 8.64
N ALA A 138 2.37 -0.52 8.81
CA ALA A 138 3.68 -0.55 8.18
C ALA A 138 4.17 -2.00 8.02
N PRO A 139 5.10 -2.29 7.09
CA PRO A 139 5.71 -3.61 6.95
C PRO A 139 6.32 -4.09 8.27
N GLY A 140 5.91 -5.28 8.71
CA GLY A 140 6.35 -5.89 9.97
C GLY A 140 5.69 -5.33 11.24
N PHE A 141 4.71 -4.43 11.12
CA PHE A 141 3.90 -3.98 12.26
C PHE A 141 2.77 -4.98 12.50
N ALA A 142 2.90 -5.82 13.54
CA ALA A 142 1.87 -6.77 13.95
C ALA A 142 1.07 -6.22 15.14
N TYR A 143 -0.25 -6.33 15.06
CA TYR A 143 -1.18 -6.07 16.16
C TYR A 143 -1.31 -7.34 17.00
N LEU A 144 -0.86 -7.28 18.24
CA LEU A 144 -0.80 -8.42 19.15
C LEU A 144 -1.92 -8.31 20.19
N THR A 145 -2.76 -9.35 20.31
CA THR A 145 -3.80 -9.45 21.34
C THR A 145 -3.34 -10.36 22.48
N GLY A 146 -3.67 -9.99 23.70
CA GLY A 146 -3.43 -10.79 24.89
C GLY A 146 -4.73 -11.09 25.63
N GLU A 147 -4.70 -12.05 26.55
CA GLU A 147 -5.87 -12.44 27.36
C GLU A 147 -6.12 -11.51 28.54
N ASN A 148 -5.11 -10.71 28.94
CA ASN A 148 -5.20 -9.86 30.12
C ASN A 148 -5.81 -8.48 29.78
N PRO A 149 -7.08 -8.20 30.10
CA PRO A 149 -7.75 -6.95 29.78
C PRO A 149 -7.23 -5.75 30.58
N SER A 150 -6.44 -5.96 31.64
CA SER A 150 -5.90 -4.88 32.46
C SER A 150 -4.90 -3.97 31.71
N LEU A 151 -4.42 -4.42 30.53
CA LEU A 151 -3.50 -3.66 29.69
C LEU A 151 -4.21 -2.89 28.56
N GLU A 152 -5.53 -2.87 28.54
CA GLU A 152 -6.28 -2.07 27.59
C GLU A 152 -6.20 -0.58 27.96
N VAL A 153 -5.56 0.22 27.10
CA VAL A 153 -5.33 1.64 27.32
C VAL A 153 -5.69 2.47 26.09
N PRO A 154 -6.26 3.67 26.27
CA PRO A 154 -6.59 4.53 25.13
C PRO A 154 -5.32 5.01 24.43
N ARG A 155 -5.43 5.27 23.12
CA ARG A 155 -4.39 5.97 22.36
C ARG A 155 -4.22 7.37 22.91
N ARG A 156 -3.04 7.96 22.68
CA ARG A 156 -2.75 9.35 23.04
C ARG A 156 -3.67 10.30 22.27
N ARG A 157 -4.14 11.35 22.94
CA ARG A 157 -4.95 12.41 22.31
C ARG A 157 -4.22 13.14 21.18
N SER A 158 -2.89 13.30 21.33
CA SER A 158 -2.03 13.88 20.29
C SER A 158 -0.98 12.85 19.86
N PRO A 159 -1.02 12.35 18.64
CA PRO A 159 -0.01 11.44 18.11
C PRO A 159 1.37 12.11 18.09
N ARG A 160 2.43 11.32 18.33
CA ARG A 160 3.81 11.76 18.11
C ARG A 160 4.08 11.86 16.61
N THR A 161 4.86 12.84 16.22
CA THR A 161 5.34 12.97 14.82
C THR A 161 6.38 11.91 14.46
N ALA A 162 7.11 11.39 15.46
CA ALA A 162 8.12 10.35 15.29
C ALA A 162 8.17 9.43 16.52
N VAL A 163 7.83 8.17 16.34
CA VAL A 163 8.06 7.06 17.27
C VAL A 163 9.27 6.30 16.78
N PRO A 164 10.29 6.02 17.62
CA PRO A 164 11.49 5.29 17.21
C PRO A 164 11.19 3.87 16.72
N ALA A 165 12.03 3.32 15.84
CA ALA A 165 12.07 1.89 15.56
C ALA A 165 12.38 1.10 16.84
N GLY A 166 11.78 -0.08 16.98
CA GLY A 166 11.93 -0.92 18.17
C GLY A 166 11.07 -0.48 19.38
N ALA A 167 10.33 0.63 19.29
CA ALA A 167 9.43 1.03 20.38
C ALA A 167 8.33 -0.01 20.60
N VAL A 168 8.21 -0.52 21.84
CA VAL A 168 7.13 -1.43 22.27
C VAL A 168 6.01 -0.59 22.87
N ALA A 169 4.78 -0.82 22.42
CA ALA A 169 3.68 0.08 22.74
C ALA A 169 2.35 -0.64 22.96
N LEU A 170 1.45 0.00 23.71
CA LEU A 170 0.06 -0.40 23.94
C LEU A 170 -0.89 0.61 23.30
N GLY A 171 -2.01 0.13 22.75
CA GLY A 171 -3.05 0.99 22.18
C GLY A 171 -4.35 0.23 21.94
N GLY A 172 -5.45 0.62 22.63
CA GLY A 172 -6.65 -0.19 22.73
C GLY A 172 -6.33 -1.51 23.44
N ALA A 173 -6.83 -2.60 22.91
CA ALA A 173 -6.57 -3.96 23.41
C ALA A 173 -5.30 -4.60 22.80
N TYR A 174 -4.45 -3.83 22.14
CA TYR A 174 -3.30 -4.35 21.40
C TYR A 174 -1.96 -3.93 21.99
N SER A 175 -0.97 -4.83 21.87
CA SER A 175 0.44 -4.51 21.92
C SER A 175 1.06 -4.55 20.52
N ALA A 176 2.13 -3.80 20.29
CA ALA A 176 2.89 -3.85 19.04
C ALA A 176 4.34 -3.39 19.24
N VAL A 177 5.19 -3.72 18.25
CA VAL A 177 6.53 -3.18 18.12
C VAL A 177 6.60 -2.36 16.83
N TYR A 178 7.05 -1.11 16.91
CA TYR A 178 7.25 -0.27 15.74
C TYR A 178 8.45 -0.76 14.91
N PRO A 179 8.27 -1.21 13.67
CA PRO A 179 9.37 -1.75 12.87
C PRO A 179 10.36 -0.70 12.38
N ARG A 180 9.93 0.55 12.29
CA ARG A 180 10.70 1.71 11.83
C ARG A 180 10.21 2.99 12.47
N GLN A 181 11.00 4.07 12.35
CA GLN A 181 10.54 5.38 12.79
C GLN A 181 9.30 5.81 11.99
N SER A 182 8.23 6.16 12.68
CA SER A 182 6.94 6.56 12.07
C SER A 182 6.12 7.41 13.02
N PRO A 183 5.15 8.22 12.54
CA PRO A 183 4.18 8.85 13.42
C PRO A 183 3.36 7.80 14.16
N GLY A 184 2.93 8.07 15.40
CA GLY A 184 2.09 7.12 16.14
C GLY A 184 1.50 7.70 17.41
N GLY A 185 0.33 7.18 17.80
CA GLY A 185 -0.43 7.61 18.97
C GLY A 185 -0.53 6.56 20.09
N TRP A 186 0.26 5.49 20.03
CA TRP A 186 0.24 4.46 21.06
C TRP A 186 1.12 4.84 22.26
N GLN A 187 0.82 4.25 23.41
CA GLN A 187 1.54 4.45 24.67
C GLN A 187 2.83 3.63 24.67
N LEU A 188 3.99 4.29 24.70
CA LEU A 188 5.29 3.64 24.65
C LEU A 188 5.68 3.11 26.04
N ILE A 189 5.78 1.78 26.16
CA ILE A 189 6.12 1.11 27.44
C ILE A 189 7.56 0.61 27.50
N GLY A 190 8.24 0.49 26.37
CA GLY A 190 9.61 0.00 26.32
C GLY A 190 10.19 0.01 24.91
N ARG A 191 11.33 -0.64 24.75
CA ARG A 191 12.03 -0.78 23.47
C ARG A 191 12.71 -2.13 23.32
N THR A 192 12.91 -2.55 22.09
CA THR A 192 13.62 -3.78 21.71
C THR A 192 14.60 -3.50 20.57
N ASP A 193 15.66 -4.30 20.51
CA ASP A 193 16.61 -4.31 19.39
C ASP A 193 16.21 -5.34 18.31
N ALA A 194 15.08 -6.05 18.49
CA ALA A 194 14.58 -7.02 17.51
C ALA A 194 14.25 -6.32 16.18
N VAL A 195 14.84 -6.81 15.10
CA VAL A 195 14.58 -6.32 13.74
C VAL A 195 13.25 -6.91 13.27
N MET A 196 12.18 -6.12 13.28
CA MET A 196 10.82 -6.57 12.95
C MET A 196 10.61 -6.84 11.46
N TRP A 197 11.38 -6.18 10.59
CA TRP A 197 11.30 -6.29 9.14
C TRP A 197 12.69 -6.36 8.52
N ASP A 198 12.94 -7.39 7.71
CA ASP A 198 14.21 -7.62 7.04
C ASP A 198 13.98 -8.36 5.71
N LEU A 199 14.28 -7.70 4.59
CA LEU A 199 14.09 -8.24 3.24
C LEU A 199 15.05 -9.38 2.89
N ASP A 200 16.14 -9.56 3.65
CA ASP A 200 17.12 -10.63 3.43
C ASP A 200 16.68 -11.95 4.10
N ARG A 201 15.62 -11.95 4.91
CA ARG A 201 15.01 -13.16 5.46
C ARG A 201 14.11 -13.83 4.43
N GLU A 202 13.98 -15.15 4.53
CA GLU A 202 12.98 -15.91 3.76
C GLU A 202 11.56 -15.37 4.02
N ASN A 203 11.25 -15.07 5.30
CA ASN A 203 10.05 -14.37 5.73
C ASN A 203 10.46 -12.99 6.23
N PRO A 204 10.21 -11.91 5.46
CA PRO A 204 10.66 -10.57 5.83
C PRO A 204 10.11 -10.06 7.17
N ALA A 205 8.87 -10.40 7.52
CA ALA A 205 8.28 -10.06 8.82
C ALA A 205 8.74 -11.05 9.90
N LEU A 206 9.23 -10.54 11.02
CA LEU A 206 9.59 -11.36 12.18
C LEU A 206 8.37 -12.04 12.81
N ILE A 207 7.24 -11.35 12.82
CA ILE A 207 5.96 -11.83 13.34
C ILE A 207 4.94 -11.83 12.20
N ARG A 208 4.24 -12.94 12.03
CA ARG A 208 3.17 -13.11 11.04
C ARG A 208 1.82 -13.27 11.74
N PRO A 209 0.71 -12.90 11.12
CA PRO A 209 -0.61 -13.21 11.64
C PRO A 209 -0.75 -14.70 12.01
N GLY A 210 -1.27 -14.99 13.20
CA GLY A 210 -1.36 -16.33 13.77
C GLY A 210 -0.16 -16.76 14.65
N ASP A 211 0.99 -16.08 14.58
CA ASP A 211 2.12 -16.39 15.46
C ASP A 211 1.82 -16.02 16.92
N THR A 212 2.48 -16.76 17.81
CA THR A 212 2.48 -16.48 19.26
C THR A 212 3.72 -15.71 19.64
N VAL A 213 3.56 -14.63 20.42
CA VAL A 213 4.66 -13.77 20.85
C VAL A 213 4.79 -13.78 22.36
N ARG A 214 6.02 -13.93 22.84
CA ARG A 214 6.40 -13.78 24.25
C ARG A 214 7.31 -12.59 24.42
N PHE A 215 6.94 -11.64 25.25
CA PHE A 215 7.85 -10.57 25.66
C PHE A 215 8.63 -10.98 26.90
N GLN A 216 9.93 -10.71 26.89
CA GLN A 216 10.84 -10.98 28.01
C GLN A 216 11.50 -9.70 28.48
N ALA A 217 11.37 -9.38 29.78
CA ALA A 217 12.03 -8.21 30.33
C ALA A 217 13.54 -8.45 30.46
N VAL A 218 14.33 -7.55 29.89
CA VAL A 218 15.79 -7.56 29.99
C VAL A 218 16.29 -6.22 30.52
N ARG A 219 17.48 -6.24 31.13
CA ARG A 219 18.13 -4.99 31.57
C ARG A 219 18.81 -4.33 30.36
N ALA A 220 18.80 -2.99 30.37
CA ALA A 220 19.58 -2.25 29.37
C ALA A 220 21.06 -2.65 29.45
N HIS A 221 21.55 -3.29 28.41
CA HIS A 221 22.98 -3.45 28.23
C HIS A 221 23.48 -2.26 27.40
N ALA A 222 24.67 -1.75 27.75
CA ALA A 222 25.36 -0.80 26.88
C ALA A 222 25.82 -1.59 25.64
N VAL A 223 25.01 -1.61 24.60
CA VAL A 223 25.39 -2.15 23.29
C VAL A 223 26.25 -1.10 22.64
N VAL A 224 27.52 -1.42 22.41
CA VAL A 224 28.32 -0.72 21.40
C VAL A 224 27.67 -1.09 20.07
N THR A 225 26.87 -0.18 19.55
CA THR A 225 26.20 -0.37 18.25
C THR A 225 27.27 -0.32 17.17
N GLU A 226 27.80 -1.47 16.76
CA GLU A 226 28.27 -1.60 15.40
C GLU A 226 27.05 -1.37 14.51
N VAL A 227 27.01 -0.22 13.84
CA VAL A 227 26.00 0.04 12.79
C VAL A 227 26.21 -1.05 11.75
N PRO A 228 25.28 -1.99 11.55
CA PRO A 228 25.43 -2.96 10.49
C PRO A 228 25.46 -2.15 9.19
N GLU A 229 26.55 -2.23 8.44
CA GLU A 229 26.52 -1.78 7.05
C GLU A 229 25.34 -2.48 6.40
N ALA A 230 24.42 -1.68 5.83
CA ALA A 230 23.25 -2.19 5.14
C ALA A 230 23.70 -3.27 4.16
N SER A 231 23.34 -4.51 4.44
CA SER A 231 23.62 -5.65 3.57
C SER A 231 23.01 -5.35 2.22
N ALA A 232 23.86 -5.08 1.23
CA ALA A 232 23.39 -4.88 -0.13
C ALA A 232 22.73 -6.18 -0.60
N SER A 233 21.42 -6.15 -0.73
CA SER A 233 20.62 -7.26 -1.25
C SER A 233 21.31 -7.86 -2.47
N ARG A 234 21.70 -9.13 -2.41
CA ARG A 234 22.38 -9.83 -3.51
C ARG A 234 21.36 -10.17 -4.60
N THR A 235 21.08 -9.19 -5.46
CA THR A 235 20.30 -9.44 -6.68
C THR A 235 21.17 -10.24 -7.66
N PRO A 236 20.66 -11.30 -8.29
CA PRO A 236 21.39 -12.01 -9.34
C PRO A 236 21.92 -11.06 -10.43
N ALA A 237 23.12 -11.26 -10.89
CA ALA A 237 23.78 -10.37 -11.86
C ALA A 237 22.95 -10.16 -13.16
N GLU A 238 22.20 -11.17 -13.58
CA GLU A 238 21.29 -11.10 -14.75
C GLU A 238 20.15 -10.09 -14.58
N GLN A 239 19.76 -9.76 -13.33
CA GLN A 239 18.71 -8.79 -13.05
C GLN A 239 19.24 -7.37 -12.89
N GLN A 240 20.53 -7.19 -12.75
CA GLN A 240 21.14 -5.88 -12.51
C GLN A 240 21.17 -5.00 -13.76
N GLY A 241 21.34 -5.57 -14.96
CA GLY A 241 21.53 -4.81 -16.20
C GLY A 241 22.91 -4.16 -16.29
N SER A 242 23.15 -3.44 -17.39
CA SER A 242 24.38 -2.66 -17.60
C SER A 242 24.10 -1.16 -17.45
N PRO A 243 25.07 -0.33 -17.01
CA PRO A 243 24.91 1.11 -16.98
C PRO A 243 24.39 1.66 -18.30
N GLY A 244 23.18 2.18 -18.33
CA GLY A 244 22.52 2.62 -19.58
C GLY A 244 22.19 4.11 -19.58
N LEU A 245 21.77 4.66 -18.42
CA LEU A 245 21.38 6.05 -18.27
C LEU A 245 22.01 6.65 -17.01
N ALA A 246 22.34 7.94 -17.05
CA ALA A 246 22.75 8.73 -15.89
C ALA A 246 21.72 9.83 -15.63
N VAL A 247 21.27 9.97 -14.39
CA VAL A 247 20.40 11.07 -13.96
C VAL A 247 21.26 12.31 -13.76
N ARG A 248 21.07 13.34 -14.58
CA ARG A 248 21.75 14.62 -14.42
C ARG A 248 20.96 15.58 -13.55
N LYS A 249 19.63 15.52 -13.65
CA LYS A 249 18.68 16.26 -12.83
C LYS A 249 17.44 15.39 -12.57
N PRO A 250 17.01 15.18 -11.34
CA PRO A 250 15.85 14.30 -11.06
C PRO A 250 14.50 14.99 -11.27
N GLY A 251 14.45 16.30 -11.51
CA GLY A 251 13.22 17.08 -11.47
C GLY A 251 12.69 17.24 -10.04
N LEU A 252 11.37 17.42 -9.91
CA LEU A 252 10.72 17.54 -8.60
C LEU A 252 10.75 16.19 -7.84
N GLN A 253 10.41 15.10 -8.51
CA GLN A 253 10.50 13.73 -8.01
C GLN A 253 10.54 12.77 -9.19
N ALA A 254 11.53 11.89 -9.22
CA ALA A 254 11.60 10.77 -10.15
C ALA A 254 11.83 9.48 -9.36
N THR A 255 11.08 8.42 -9.69
CA THR A 255 11.15 7.12 -9.03
C THR A 255 11.13 6.00 -10.07
N VAL A 256 11.76 4.88 -9.74
CA VAL A 256 11.61 3.65 -10.53
C VAL A 256 10.27 3.01 -10.17
N GLN A 257 9.46 2.70 -11.17
CA GLN A 257 8.16 2.07 -10.98
C GLN A 257 7.93 0.96 -12.00
N ASP A 258 7.37 -0.15 -11.52
CA ASP A 258 6.75 -1.21 -12.32
C ASP A 258 5.25 -1.32 -11.96
N LEU A 259 4.60 -2.47 -12.11
CA LEU A 259 3.20 -2.64 -11.73
C LEU A 259 2.99 -2.91 -10.23
N GLY A 260 4.08 -2.91 -9.43
CA GLY A 260 4.05 -3.07 -7.99
C GLY A 260 4.19 -4.51 -7.51
N ARG A 261 3.95 -4.73 -6.20
CA ARG A 261 4.15 -5.97 -5.45
C ARG A 261 2.85 -6.46 -4.78
N PRO A 262 1.86 -6.94 -5.53
CA PRO A 262 0.65 -7.52 -4.94
C PRO A 262 0.97 -8.81 -4.18
N GLY A 263 0.10 -9.22 -3.25
CA GLY A 263 0.24 -10.48 -2.50
C GLY A 263 0.97 -10.36 -1.16
N PHE A 264 1.37 -9.16 -0.74
CA PHE A 264 2.09 -8.93 0.52
C PHE A 264 1.34 -8.04 1.51
N ALA A 265 0.07 -7.76 1.25
CA ALA A 265 -0.72 -6.89 2.12
C ALA A 265 -0.94 -7.49 3.52
N SER A 266 -1.00 -8.81 3.65
CA SER A 266 -1.05 -9.53 4.94
C SER A 266 0.18 -9.30 5.83
N LEU A 267 1.27 -8.79 5.28
CA LEU A 267 2.50 -8.40 6.00
C LEU A 267 2.59 -6.88 6.23
N GLY A 268 1.53 -6.12 5.93
CA GLY A 268 1.51 -4.66 6.04
C GLY A 268 2.20 -3.93 4.87
N VAL A 269 2.43 -4.62 3.74
CA VAL A 269 3.10 -4.05 2.55
C VAL A 269 2.05 -3.66 1.51
N SER A 270 2.03 -2.38 1.12
CA SER A 270 1.18 -1.92 0.03
C SER A 270 1.66 -2.47 -1.32
N SER A 271 0.75 -2.58 -2.29
CA SER A 271 1.13 -3.02 -3.63
C SER A 271 2.06 -2.03 -4.35
N ALA A 272 2.02 -0.75 -3.99
CA ALA A 272 2.77 0.32 -4.63
C ALA A 272 2.64 0.31 -6.18
N GLY A 273 3.73 0.58 -6.91
CA GLY A 273 3.75 0.60 -8.36
C GLY A 273 3.34 1.93 -8.98
N ALA A 274 3.34 1.97 -10.31
CA ALA A 274 2.99 3.16 -11.06
C ALA A 274 1.62 3.73 -10.66
N MET A 275 1.56 5.05 -10.53
CA MET A 275 0.33 5.78 -10.23
C MET A 275 -0.66 5.72 -11.39
N ASP A 276 -0.19 5.95 -12.62
CA ASP A 276 -0.92 5.72 -13.88
C ASP A 276 -0.33 4.47 -14.54
N ARG A 277 -0.96 3.32 -14.22
CA ARG A 277 -0.51 2.01 -14.73
C ARG A 277 -0.70 1.91 -16.25
N GLY A 278 -1.71 2.57 -16.79
CA GLY A 278 -1.98 2.61 -18.22
C GLY A 278 -0.87 3.32 -18.98
N ALA A 279 -0.38 4.45 -18.48
CA ALA A 279 0.73 5.18 -19.07
C ALA A 279 2.03 4.35 -19.03
N LEU A 280 2.37 3.71 -17.89
CA LEU A 280 3.55 2.85 -17.80
C LEU A 280 3.47 1.67 -18.81
N ARG A 281 2.32 0.98 -18.89
CA ARG A 281 2.11 -0.10 -19.85
C ARG A 281 2.29 0.37 -21.29
N ARG A 282 1.77 1.56 -21.60
CA ARG A 282 1.91 2.19 -22.93
C ARG A 282 3.39 2.48 -23.23
N ALA A 283 4.12 3.12 -22.29
CA ALA A 283 5.54 3.37 -22.44
C ALA A 283 6.32 2.08 -22.75
N ASN A 284 6.02 1.01 -22.04
CA ASN A 284 6.64 -0.30 -22.25
C ASN A 284 6.29 -0.92 -23.60
N ARG A 285 5.01 -0.89 -24.02
CA ARG A 285 4.63 -1.38 -25.36
C ARG A 285 5.34 -0.63 -26.47
N LEU A 286 5.44 0.70 -26.36
CA LEU A 286 6.11 1.55 -27.35
C LEU A 286 7.58 1.18 -27.55
N VAL A 287 8.28 0.77 -26.51
CA VAL A 287 9.69 0.35 -26.61
C VAL A 287 9.87 -1.17 -26.79
N GLY A 288 8.78 -1.94 -26.89
CA GLY A 288 8.80 -3.39 -27.09
C GLY A 288 9.16 -4.19 -25.85
N ASN A 289 8.85 -3.68 -24.67
CA ASN A 289 8.99 -4.39 -23.38
C ASN A 289 7.72 -5.17 -23.02
N ALA A 290 7.85 -6.07 -22.04
CA ALA A 290 6.69 -6.57 -21.31
C ALA A 290 6.01 -5.40 -20.55
N GLU A 291 4.68 -5.41 -20.45
CA GLU A 291 3.90 -4.30 -19.85
C GLU A 291 4.31 -3.94 -18.42
N GLY A 292 4.78 -4.92 -17.65
CA GLY A 292 5.23 -4.75 -16.26
C GLY A 292 6.71 -4.44 -16.11
N ALA A 293 7.47 -4.17 -17.19
CA ALA A 293 8.87 -3.79 -17.06
C ALA A 293 8.99 -2.46 -16.28
N ALA A 294 10.04 -2.35 -15.47
CA ALA A 294 10.26 -1.14 -14.70
C ALA A 294 10.68 0.02 -15.62
N GLY A 295 10.10 1.19 -15.37
CA GLY A 295 10.38 2.46 -16.01
C GLY A 295 10.57 3.57 -14.96
N ILE A 296 10.65 4.81 -15.41
CA ILE A 296 10.74 5.98 -14.53
C ILE A 296 9.39 6.68 -14.49
N GLU A 297 8.85 6.89 -13.29
CA GLU A 297 7.73 7.80 -13.03
C GLU A 297 8.29 9.15 -12.64
N LEU A 298 7.89 10.19 -13.34
CA LEU A 298 8.31 11.57 -13.13
C LEU A 298 7.12 12.42 -12.72
N LEU A 299 7.23 13.14 -11.62
CA LEU A 299 6.27 14.12 -11.15
C LEU A 299 6.61 15.51 -11.73
N PHE A 300 5.68 16.14 -12.42
CA PHE A 300 5.77 17.45 -13.06
C PHE A 300 6.68 17.52 -14.29
N GLY A 301 7.97 17.36 -14.13
CA GLY A 301 8.97 17.52 -15.19
C GLY A 301 10.31 17.93 -14.62
N GLY A 302 11.19 18.49 -15.45
CA GLY A 302 12.53 18.95 -15.04
C GLY A 302 13.56 17.83 -14.93
N LEU A 303 13.28 16.63 -15.42
CA LEU A 303 14.22 15.51 -15.45
C LEU A 303 15.20 15.71 -16.61
N GLU A 304 16.50 15.50 -16.33
CA GLU A 304 17.54 15.39 -17.33
C GLU A 304 18.23 14.03 -17.23
N LEU A 305 18.20 13.25 -18.32
CA LEU A 305 18.84 11.96 -18.45
C LEU A 305 19.92 12.03 -19.53
N GLU A 306 21.09 11.43 -19.27
CA GLU A 306 22.14 11.24 -20.25
C GLU A 306 22.27 9.76 -20.59
N ALA A 307 22.32 9.43 -21.87
CA ALA A 307 22.55 8.07 -22.31
C ALA A 307 24.05 7.72 -22.20
N LEU A 308 24.35 6.66 -21.48
CA LEU A 308 25.69 6.10 -21.38
C LEU A 308 25.96 5.10 -22.54
N THR A 309 24.91 4.53 -23.08
CA THR A 309 24.90 3.65 -24.26
C THR A 309 23.68 3.99 -25.11
N ASP A 310 23.66 3.60 -26.38
CA ASP A 310 22.51 3.84 -27.26
C ASP A 310 21.24 3.21 -26.66
N GLN A 311 20.18 3.99 -26.52
CA GLN A 311 18.90 3.61 -25.94
C GLN A 311 17.73 3.88 -26.87
N VAL A 312 16.62 3.16 -26.68
CA VAL A 312 15.31 3.48 -27.25
C VAL A 312 14.37 3.80 -26.08
N LEU A 313 13.79 4.98 -26.10
CA LEU A 313 12.92 5.50 -25.07
C LEU A 313 11.52 5.79 -25.61
N ALA A 314 10.54 5.82 -24.72
CA ALA A 314 9.24 6.43 -24.99
C ALA A 314 8.78 7.16 -23.72
N VAL A 315 8.17 8.34 -23.88
CA VAL A 315 7.59 9.12 -22.78
C VAL A 315 6.09 9.20 -22.98
N THR A 316 5.34 8.79 -21.97
CA THR A 316 3.86 8.74 -21.98
C THR A 316 3.27 9.38 -20.74
N GLY A 317 1.95 9.45 -20.63
CA GLY A 317 1.25 10.06 -19.50
C GLY A 317 1.06 11.56 -19.71
N ALA A 318 1.59 12.43 -18.85
CA ALA A 318 1.43 13.87 -18.99
C ALA A 318 2.02 14.41 -20.32
N ALA A 319 1.37 15.40 -20.89
CA ALA A 319 1.84 16.07 -22.12
C ALA A 319 2.99 17.01 -21.82
N VAL A 320 4.21 16.60 -22.06
CA VAL A 320 5.46 17.32 -21.76
C VAL A 320 6.24 17.62 -23.05
N PRO A 321 6.92 18.78 -23.16
CA PRO A 321 7.89 19.00 -24.21
C PRO A 321 9.15 18.16 -23.94
N LEU A 322 9.66 17.50 -24.98
CA LEU A 322 10.89 16.72 -24.96
C LEU A 322 11.96 17.40 -25.81
N GLU A 323 13.17 17.46 -25.28
CA GLU A 323 14.33 17.97 -26.00
C GLU A 323 15.49 17.00 -25.85
N VAL A 324 16.11 16.65 -26.95
CA VAL A 324 17.35 15.85 -26.99
C VAL A 324 18.46 16.72 -27.53
N THR A 325 19.49 16.93 -26.69
CA THR A 325 20.68 17.70 -27.03
C THR A 325 21.88 16.81 -27.18
N PRO A 326 22.82 17.13 -28.09
CA PRO A 326 24.12 16.44 -28.16
C PRO A 326 24.91 16.56 -26.86
N GLY A 327 25.64 15.53 -26.49
CA GLY A 327 26.55 15.58 -25.33
C GLY A 327 27.77 16.47 -25.61
N THR A 328 28.23 17.17 -24.60
CA THR A 328 29.38 18.08 -24.70
C THR A 328 30.74 17.38 -24.53
N ASP A 329 30.75 16.17 -23.96
CA ASP A 329 31.94 15.59 -23.34
C ASP A 329 32.58 14.40 -24.05
N SER A 330 32.11 13.97 -25.23
CA SER A 330 32.71 12.86 -25.95
C SER A 330 33.16 13.23 -27.36
N ALA A 331 34.42 12.91 -27.68
CA ALA A 331 34.98 13.04 -29.04
C ALA A 331 34.20 12.18 -30.08
N GLN A 332 33.37 11.21 -29.61
CA GLN A 332 32.51 10.36 -30.43
C GLN A 332 31.14 10.99 -30.68
N ALA A 333 30.63 11.83 -29.75
CA ALA A 333 29.35 12.54 -29.90
C ALA A 333 29.40 13.60 -31.00
N SER A 334 30.54 14.27 -31.18
CA SER A 334 30.71 15.30 -32.20
C SER A 334 30.65 14.81 -33.65
N GLN A 335 30.69 13.51 -33.89
CA GLN A 335 30.59 12.93 -35.24
C GLN A 335 29.20 12.43 -35.63
N ARG A 336 28.29 12.23 -34.67
CA ARG A 336 27.00 11.55 -34.94
C ARG A 336 25.80 12.49 -35.09
N THR A 337 25.66 13.50 -34.26
CA THR A 337 24.50 14.43 -34.32
C THR A 337 24.85 15.76 -33.67
N THR A 338 24.72 16.86 -34.40
CA THR A 338 24.94 18.24 -33.91
C THR A 338 23.63 18.99 -33.69
N ALA A 339 22.50 18.42 -34.06
CA ALA A 339 21.20 19.09 -34.02
C ALA A 339 20.40 18.72 -32.78
N VAL A 340 19.78 19.71 -32.16
CA VAL A 340 18.75 19.53 -31.15
C VAL A 340 17.53 18.89 -31.81
N ARG A 341 16.93 17.90 -31.14
CA ARG A 341 15.75 17.17 -31.61
C ARG A 341 14.64 17.32 -30.58
N HIS A 342 13.39 17.34 -31.05
CA HIS A 342 12.19 17.39 -30.21
C HIS A 342 11.31 16.16 -30.46
N PRO A 343 11.58 15.02 -29.81
CA PRO A 343 10.76 13.83 -29.94
C PRO A 343 9.32 14.10 -29.49
N ALA A 344 8.35 13.39 -30.08
CA ALA A 344 6.98 13.44 -29.62
C ALA A 344 6.78 12.56 -28.38
N CYS A 345 5.90 12.96 -27.47
CA CYS A 345 5.33 12.04 -26.47
C CYS A 345 4.54 10.93 -27.18
N ASP A 346 4.33 9.84 -26.45
CA ASP A 346 3.57 8.68 -26.91
C ASP A 346 4.12 8.05 -28.21
N ALA A 347 5.39 8.24 -28.47
CA ALA A 347 6.12 7.66 -29.62
C ALA A 347 7.52 7.21 -29.18
N PRO A 348 8.05 6.10 -29.74
CA PRO A 348 9.41 5.67 -29.46
C PRO A 348 10.42 6.56 -30.19
N PHE A 349 11.57 6.83 -29.52
CA PHE A 349 12.68 7.58 -30.11
C PHE A 349 14.02 7.05 -29.63
N ALA A 350 15.07 7.27 -30.41
CA ALA A 350 16.45 6.94 -30.01
C ALA A 350 17.06 8.05 -29.17
N LEU A 351 17.80 7.67 -28.13
CA LEU A 351 18.71 8.51 -27.36
C LEU A 351 20.09 7.86 -27.44
N LEU A 352 20.99 8.47 -28.22
CA LEU A 352 22.31 7.90 -28.50
C LEU A 352 23.29 8.17 -27.34
N ALA A 353 24.32 7.33 -27.23
CA ALA A 353 25.36 7.48 -26.22
C ALA A 353 25.94 8.90 -26.22
N GLY A 354 25.96 9.54 -25.04
CA GLY A 354 26.36 10.92 -24.82
C GLY A 354 25.28 11.96 -25.07
N GLU A 355 24.13 11.63 -25.69
CA GLU A 355 23.01 12.57 -25.80
C GLU A 355 22.28 12.73 -24.46
N ARG A 356 21.65 13.90 -24.29
CA ARG A 356 20.88 14.23 -23.10
C ARG A 356 19.42 14.50 -23.46
N LEU A 357 18.51 13.78 -22.78
CA LEU A 357 17.09 14.04 -22.79
C LEU A 357 16.71 15.01 -21.67
N THR A 358 16.03 16.10 -22.00
CA THR A 358 15.37 17.00 -21.06
C THR A 358 13.85 16.82 -21.18
N VAL A 359 13.18 16.56 -20.07
CA VAL A 359 11.72 16.48 -19.96
C VAL A 359 11.22 17.77 -19.32
N GLY A 360 10.52 18.59 -20.09
CA GLY A 360 10.00 19.88 -19.61
C GLY A 360 8.74 19.75 -18.75
N ASN A 361 8.18 20.87 -18.33
CA ASN A 361 6.98 20.90 -17.52
C ASN A 361 5.73 20.50 -18.32
N PRO A 362 4.78 19.78 -17.69
CA PRO A 362 3.58 19.34 -18.39
C PRO A 362 2.66 20.50 -18.73
N SER A 363 2.12 20.43 -19.93
CA SER A 363 1.03 21.31 -20.39
C SER A 363 -0.35 20.72 -20.09
N ALA A 364 -0.44 19.42 -19.82
CA ALA A 364 -1.62 18.67 -19.35
C ALA A 364 -1.19 17.41 -18.59
N GLY A 365 -1.99 16.99 -17.63
CA GLY A 365 -1.64 15.88 -16.74
C GLY A 365 -0.64 16.30 -15.67
N LEU A 366 -0.11 15.34 -14.94
CA LEU A 366 0.77 15.53 -13.79
C LEU A 366 2.02 14.65 -13.84
N ARG A 367 1.87 13.38 -14.26
CA ARG A 367 2.93 12.37 -14.22
C ARG A 367 3.27 11.86 -15.59
N SER A 368 4.57 11.82 -15.89
CA SER A 368 5.10 11.21 -17.10
C SER A 368 5.80 9.89 -16.76
N TYR A 369 5.77 8.96 -17.71
CA TYR A 369 6.40 7.64 -17.59
C TYR A 369 7.40 7.45 -18.71
N ILE A 370 8.63 7.09 -18.35
CA ILE A 370 9.70 6.87 -19.32
C ILE A 370 9.97 5.38 -19.39
N GLY A 371 9.54 4.76 -20.47
CA GLY A 371 9.92 3.41 -20.82
C GLY A 371 11.28 3.41 -21.50
N VAL A 372 12.13 2.46 -21.11
CA VAL A 372 13.45 2.24 -21.71
C VAL A 372 13.45 0.82 -22.27
N ARG A 373 13.88 0.62 -23.52
CA ARG A 373 13.93 -0.71 -24.14
C ARG A 373 14.83 -1.65 -23.32
N GLY A 374 14.28 -2.79 -22.91
CA GLY A 374 14.85 -3.73 -21.98
C GLY A 374 14.32 -3.56 -20.54
N GLY A 375 13.89 -2.34 -20.17
CA GLY A 375 13.44 -1.98 -18.84
C GLY A 375 14.58 -1.56 -17.91
N ILE A 376 14.26 -0.81 -16.86
CA ILE A 376 15.20 -0.43 -15.80
C ILE A 376 15.52 -1.67 -14.95
N GLY A 377 16.80 -1.96 -14.79
CA GLY A 377 17.34 -3.01 -13.93
C GLY A 377 17.47 -2.57 -12.48
N GLY A 378 18.27 -3.31 -11.72
CA GLY A 378 18.60 -3.03 -10.32
C GLY A 378 17.89 -3.94 -9.33
N ALA A 379 17.95 -3.60 -8.05
CA ALA A 379 17.46 -4.43 -6.95
C ALA A 379 15.95 -4.69 -7.06
N VAL A 380 15.56 -5.92 -6.72
CA VAL A 380 14.17 -6.37 -6.64
C VAL A 380 13.82 -6.59 -5.18
N ALA A 381 12.70 -6.03 -4.73
CA ALA A 381 12.16 -6.24 -3.39
C ALA A 381 10.75 -6.81 -3.50
N LEU A 382 10.53 -8.01 -2.98
CA LEU A 382 9.24 -8.72 -3.04
C LEU A 382 8.70 -8.80 -4.50
N GLY A 383 9.55 -9.17 -5.45
CA GLY A 383 9.20 -9.34 -6.85
C GLY A 383 9.05 -8.05 -7.68
N SER A 384 9.23 -6.87 -7.11
CA SER A 384 9.05 -5.57 -7.76
C SER A 384 10.27 -4.66 -7.61
N ARG A 385 10.47 -3.78 -8.63
CA ARG A 385 11.42 -2.67 -8.60
C ARG A 385 10.78 -1.34 -8.25
N SER A 386 9.52 -1.33 -7.86
CA SER A 386 8.84 -0.09 -7.51
C SER A 386 9.36 0.52 -6.22
N THR A 387 9.59 1.83 -6.26
CA THR A 387 9.73 2.65 -5.06
C THR A 387 8.38 2.75 -4.35
N ASP A 388 8.32 2.38 -3.08
CA ASP A 388 7.20 2.66 -2.18
C ASP A 388 7.60 3.78 -1.24
N SER A 389 6.98 4.95 -1.40
CA SER A 389 7.33 6.15 -0.64
C SER A 389 6.84 6.09 0.82
N MET A 390 5.85 5.26 1.11
CA MET A 390 5.30 5.10 2.46
C MET A 390 6.11 4.08 3.25
N SER A 391 6.34 2.89 2.70
CA SER A 391 7.05 1.80 3.41
C SER A 391 8.57 1.90 3.33
N GLY A 392 9.10 2.65 2.35
CA GLY A 392 10.53 2.71 2.06
C GLY A 392 11.08 1.44 1.40
N ILE A 393 10.21 0.55 0.91
CA ILE A 393 10.60 -0.65 0.17
C ILE A 393 10.90 -0.30 -1.29
N GLY A 394 11.93 -0.95 -1.85
CA GLY A 394 12.40 -0.72 -3.22
C GLY A 394 13.46 0.38 -3.32
N PRO A 395 13.83 0.80 -4.53
CA PRO A 395 14.87 1.80 -4.73
C PRO A 395 14.45 3.16 -4.17
N LYS A 396 15.43 3.94 -3.71
CA LYS A 396 15.21 5.34 -3.31
C LYS A 396 14.77 6.19 -4.51
N PRO A 397 14.10 7.33 -4.28
CA PRO A 397 13.91 8.33 -5.33
C PRO A 397 15.23 8.66 -6.02
N LEU A 398 15.18 8.93 -7.33
CA LEU A 398 16.36 9.21 -8.12
C LEU A 398 16.98 10.54 -7.73
N GLU A 399 18.29 10.57 -7.66
CA GLU A 399 19.09 11.76 -7.35
C GLU A 399 20.06 12.05 -8.50
N ALA A 400 20.57 13.28 -8.56
CA ALA A 400 21.62 13.63 -9.51
C ALA A 400 22.86 12.74 -9.31
N GLY A 401 23.39 12.19 -10.39
CA GLY A 401 24.49 11.23 -10.37
C GLY A 401 24.07 9.75 -10.28
N THR A 402 22.78 9.46 -10.05
CA THR A 402 22.29 8.08 -10.07
C THR A 402 22.53 7.45 -11.45
N ILE A 403 23.18 6.30 -11.47
CA ILE A 403 23.33 5.47 -12.67
C ILE A 403 22.22 4.42 -12.70
N LEU A 404 21.44 4.42 -13.76
CA LEU A 404 20.36 3.48 -13.96
C LEU A 404 20.85 2.33 -14.85
N PRO A 405 20.86 1.10 -14.34
CA PRO A 405 21.12 -0.07 -15.16
C PRO A 405 19.93 -0.31 -16.08
N VAL A 406 20.20 -0.67 -17.34
CA VAL A 406 19.22 -1.06 -18.34
C VAL A 406 19.42 -2.52 -18.69
N GLN A 407 18.34 -3.29 -18.68
CA GLN A 407 18.36 -4.71 -19.00
C GLN A 407 18.42 -4.93 -20.51
N ALA A 408 18.89 -6.10 -20.92
CA ALA A 408 18.88 -6.49 -22.33
C ALA A 408 17.44 -6.60 -22.85
N ALA A 409 17.20 -6.06 -24.03
CA ALA A 409 15.91 -6.23 -24.68
C ALA A 409 15.64 -7.72 -24.98
N LYS A 410 14.39 -8.15 -24.80
CA LYS A 410 14.01 -9.53 -25.09
C LYS A 410 14.23 -9.81 -26.61
N PRO A 411 14.92 -10.89 -26.98
CA PRO A 411 15.10 -11.25 -28.38
C PRO A 411 13.76 -11.31 -29.12
N GLY A 412 13.71 -10.74 -30.33
CA GLY A 412 12.51 -10.72 -31.18
C GLY A 412 11.45 -9.69 -30.78
N SER A 413 11.65 -8.90 -29.68
CA SER A 413 10.72 -7.84 -29.34
C SER A 413 10.79 -6.68 -30.36
N ILE A 414 9.63 -6.13 -30.70
CA ILE A 414 9.46 -5.09 -31.72
C ILE A 414 9.06 -3.77 -31.03
N VAL A 415 9.62 -2.68 -31.49
CA VAL A 415 9.24 -1.32 -31.08
C VAL A 415 7.82 -1.03 -31.61
N GLY A 416 6.95 -0.48 -30.78
CA GLY A 416 5.55 -0.20 -31.10
C GLY A 416 5.37 1.03 -31.99
N HIS A 417 4.11 1.25 -32.39
CA HIS A 417 3.68 2.46 -33.12
C HIS A 417 3.23 3.54 -32.13
N PRO A 418 3.28 4.83 -32.51
CA PRO A 418 2.75 5.91 -31.68
C PRO A 418 1.32 5.66 -31.22
N GLU A 419 1.05 5.96 -29.94
CA GLU A 419 -0.25 5.87 -29.29
C GLU A 419 -0.68 7.25 -28.76
N ILE A 420 -1.88 7.39 -28.21
CA ILE A 420 -2.36 8.62 -27.58
C ILE A 420 -2.62 8.37 -26.10
N SER A 421 -2.04 9.21 -25.23
CA SER A 421 -2.33 9.19 -23.79
C SER A 421 -3.72 9.78 -23.50
N PRO A 422 -4.61 9.05 -22.82
CA PRO A 422 -5.88 9.59 -22.36
C PRO A 422 -5.62 10.47 -21.14
N LEU A 423 -5.63 11.78 -21.33
CA LEU A 423 -5.49 12.74 -20.24
C LEU A 423 -6.86 13.30 -19.83
N PRO A 424 -7.04 13.69 -18.56
CA PRO A 424 -8.19 14.46 -18.14
C PRO A 424 -8.29 15.80 -18.91
N ASP A 425 -9.51 16.23 -19.19
CA ASP A 425 -9.74 17.56 -19.79
C ASP A 425 -9.21 18.65 -18.87
N LYS A 426 -8.64 19.70 -19.48
CA LYS A 426 -8.11 20.85 -18.73
C LYS A 426 -9.23 21.76 -18.24
N ASP A 427 -10.32 21.83 -19.01
CA ASP A 427 -11.44 22.72 -18.77
C ASP A 427 -12.59 21.95 -18.10
N GLY A 428 -12.91 22.32 -16.86
CA GLY A 428 -13.98 21.71 -16.08
C GLY A 428 -13.52 20.71 -15.02
N ALA A 429 -14.50 20.11 -14.34
CA ALA A 429 -14.25 19.12 -13.30
C ALA A 429 -13.96 17.75 -13.90
N THR A 430 -12.90 17.11 -13.43
CA THR A 430 -12.63 15.71 -13.79
C THR A 430 -13.61 14.79 -13.10
N MET A 431 -14.34 14.00 -13.88
CA MET A 431 -15.31 13.03 -13.38
C MET A 431 -14.64 11.73 -13.01
N LEU A 432 -14.77 11.31 -11.74
CA LEU A 432 -14.35 10.01 -11.23
C LEU A 432 -15.56 9.19 -10.82
N ARG A 433 -15.76 8.04 -11.45
CA ARG A 433 -16.84 7.12 -11.11
C ARG A 433 -16.53 6.39 -9.81
N VAL A 434 -17.53 6.30 -8.94
CA VAL A 434 -17.41 5.64 -7.63
C VAL A 434 -18.52 4.63 -7.42
N VAL A 435 -18.22 3.59 -6.67
CA VAL A 435 -19.21 2.71 -6.03
C VAL A 435 -19.31 3.06 -4.55
N PRO A 436 -20.44 2.77 -3.87
CA PRO A 436 -20.57 2.96 -2.44
C PRO A 436 -19.43 2.29 -1.68
N GLY A 437 -18.89 2.97 -0.66
CA GLY A 437 -17.85 2.42 0.20
C GLY A 437 -18.41 1.45 1.25
N PRO A 438 -17.58 0.59 1.85
CA PRO A 438 -18.03 -0.37 2.85
C PRO A 438 -18.54 0.31 4.13
N ARG A 439 -18.25 1.59 4.33
CA ARG A 439 -18.69 2.37 5.50
C ARG A 439 -19.59 3.56 5.14
N GLN A 440 -20.36 3.44 4.05
CA GLN A 440 -21.38 4.44 3.70
C GLN A 440 -22.43 4.64 4.81
N ASP A 441 -22.68 3.63 5.66
CA ASP A 441 -23.57 3.67 6.81
C ASP A 441 -23.11 4.60 7.96
N TRP A 442 -21.91 5.20 7.83
CA TRP A 442 -21.40 6.27 8.70
C TRP A 442 -21.87 7.67 8.26
N PHE A 443 -22.65 7.75 7.19
CA PHE A 443 -23.09 9.00 6.59
C PHE A 443 -24.60 8.97 6.35
N SER A 444 -25.25 10.11 6.49
CA SER A 444 -26.67 10.20 6.14
C SER A 444 -26.85 10.15 4.61
N PRO A 445 -28.06 9.78 4.14
CA PRO A 445 -28.38 9.84 2.70
C PRO A 445 -28.11 11.21 2.08
N GLU A 446 -28.37 12.29 2.81
CA GLU A 446 -28.13 13.66 2.38
C GLU A 446 -26.62 13.93 2.22
N THR A 447 -25.80 13.45 3.18
CA THR A 447 -24.33 13.57 3.09
C THR A 447 -23.78 12.80 1.88
N LEU A 448 -24.33 11.63 1.57
CA LEU A 448 -23.93 10.85 0.39
C LEU A 448 -24.31 11.56 -0.92
N GLN A 449 -25.50 12.20 -0.97
CA GLN A 449 -25.90 13.02 -2.11
C GLN A 449 -24.99 14.24 -2.25
N ASP A 450 -24.70 14.92 -1.16
CA ASP A 450 -23.80 16.07 -1.12
C ASP A 450 -22.40 15.71 -1.60
N PHE A 451 -21.86 14.56 -1.20
CA PHE A 451 -20.55 14.07 -1.65
C PHE A 451 -20.49 13.96 -3.18
N LEU A 452 -21.55 13.45 -3.83
CA LEU A 452 -21.64 13.30 -5.29
C LEU A 452 -21.95 14.61 -6.02
N ALA A 453 -22.72 15.51 -5.39
CA ALA A 453 -23.14 16.76 -6.01
C ALA A 453 -22.06 17.83 -6.00
N ARG A 454 -21.14 17.78 -5.04
CA ARG A 454 -20.11 18.82 -4.83
C ARG A 454 -18.90 18.63 -5.72
N GLU A 455 -18.19 19.73 -5.93
CA GLU A 455 -16.87 19.78 -6.52
C GLU A 455 -15.80 19.82 -5.43
N TRP A 456 -14.72 19.09 -5.66
CA TRP A 456 -13.59 18.98 -4.75
C TRP A 456 -12.31 19.45 -5.44
N THR A 457 -11.49 20.22 -4.75
CA THR A 457 -10.23 20.70 -5.31
C THR A 457 -9.05 19.88 -4.79
N VAL A 458 -8.20 19.41 -5.69
CA VAL A 458 -6.94 18.72 -5.35
C VAL A 458 -5.99 19.69 -4.67
N THR A 459 -5.48 19.34 -3.49
CA THR A 459 -4.59 20.20 -2.71
C THR A 459 -3.11 19.93 -2.99
N PRO A 460 -2.19 20.89 -2.72
CA PRO A 460 -0.74 20.69 -2.84
C PRO A 460 -0.16 19.63 -1.92
N GLN A 461 -0.87 19.23 -0.87
CA GLN A 461 -0.46 18.18 0.07
C GLN A 461 -0.70 16.75 -0.48
N SER A 462 -1.20 16.65 -1.71
CA SER A 462 -1.40 15.38 -2.41
C SER A 462 -0.05 14.75 -2.80
N ASN A 463 0.03 13.44 -2.68
CA ASN A 463 1.23 12.67 -2.98
C ASN A 463 0.88 11.25 -3.49
N ARG A 464 1.84 10.31 -3.48
CA ARG A 464 1.60 8.92 -3.90
C ARG A 464 0.72 8.11 -2.94
N ILE A 465 0.58 8.56 -1.68
CA ILE A 465 -0.29 7.91 -0.68
C ILE A 465 -1.75 8.24 -0.96
N GLY A 466 -2.06 9.52 -1.26
CA GLY A 466 -3.43 9.93 -1.55
C GLY A 466 -3.56 11.36 -2.07
N LEU A 467 -4.63 11.59 -2.82
CA LEU A 467 -5.10 12.93 -3.15
C LEU A 467 -5.88 13.47 -1.96
N ARG A 468 -5.40 14.57 -1.39
CA ARG A 468 -6.13 15.34 -0.39
C ARG A 468 -7.01 16.35 -1.10
N LEU A 469 -8.31 16.21 -0.86
CA LEU A 469 -9.31 17.04 -1.51
C LEU A 469 -9.82 18.09 -0.54
N ASN A 470 -10.02 19.30 -1.03
CA ASN A 470 -10.58 20.42 -0.29
C ASN A 470 -11.94 20.80 -0.85
N GLY A 471 -12.88 21.09 0.05
CA GLY A 471 -14.23 21.50 -0.28
C GLY A 471 -15.02 21.84 0.98
N GLN A 472 -16.33 22.00 0.88
CA GLN A 472 -17.17 22.14 2.06
C GLN A 472 -17.14 20.82 2.85
N PRO A 473 -16.76 20.82 4.16
CA PRO A 473 -16.67 19.60 4.96
C PRO A 473 -17.96 18.79 4.98
N LEU A 474 -17.84 17.48 5.00
CA LEU A 474 -18.94 16.55 5.19
C LEU A 474 -19.00 16.06 6.63
N THR A 475 -20.20 15.89 7.15
CA THR A 475 -20.42 15.46 8.53
C THR A 475 -20.71 13.95 8.55
N ARG A 476 -20.07 13.24 9.50
CA ARG A 476 -20.42 11.85 9.82
C ARG A 476 -21.71 11.80 10.63
N SER A 477 -22.50 10.76 10.45
CA SER A 477 -23.70 10.48 11.26
C SER A 477 -23.40 9.67 12.52
N ARG A 478 -22.18 9.17 12.66
CA ARG A 478 -21.70 8.40 13.82
C ARG A 478 -20.46 9.03 14.39
N ASP A 479 -20.40 9.14 15.72
CA ASP A 479 -19.23 9.53 16.48
C ASP A 479 -18.36 8.32 16.83
N GLY A 480 -17.10 8.58 17.15
CA GLY A 480 -16.15 7.57 17.61
C GLY A 480 -15.09 7.20 16.55
N GLU A 481 -14.24 6.26 16.94
CA GLU A 481 -13.20 5.69 16.09
C GLU A 481 -13.70 4.39 15.44
N LEU A 482 -13.42 4.23 14.16
CA LEU A 482 -13.59 2.96 13.48
C LEU A 482 -12.42 2.04 13.85
N ALA A 483 -12.71 0.78 14.17
CA ALA A 483 -11.65 -0.21 14.29
C ALA A 483 -10.85 -0.28 12.97
N SER A 484 -9.55 -0.59 13.06
CA SER A 484 -8.74 -0.73 11.85
C SER A 484 -9.35 -1.75 10.88
N GLU A 485 -9.46 -1.35 9.61
CA GLU A 485 -9.97 -2.17 8.51
C GLU A 485 -9.00 -2.13 7.33
N GLY A 486 -9.05 -3.18 6.51
CA GLY A 486 -8.31 -3.21 5.26
C GLY A 486 -8.75 -2.08 4.33
N THR A 487 -7.80 -1.48 3.60
CA THR A 487 -8.06 -0.40 2.64
C THR A 487 -7.60 -0.77 1.24
N VAL A 488 -8.22 -0.18 0.23
CA VAL A 488 -7.89 -0.39 -1.18
C VAL A 488 -7.44 0.90 -1.85
N ARG A 489 -6.65 0.78 -2.90
CA ARG A 489 -6.42 1.88 -3.83
C ARG A 489 -7.75 2.33 -4.43
N GLY A 490 -8.02 3.63 -4.44
CA GLY A 490 -9.31 4.19 -4.86
C GLY A 490 -10.29 4.45 -3.72
N ALA A 491 -10.02 3.99 -2.50
CA ALA A 491 -10.86 4.29 -1.33
C ALA A 491 -10.86 5.79 -1.03
N VAL A 492 -12.04 6.37 -0.86
CA VAL A 492 -12.24 7.75 -0.41
C VAL A 492 -12.53 7.72 1.08
N GLN A 493 -11.50 7.94 1.86
CA GLN A 493 -11.59 8.02 3.33
C GLN A 493 -12.08 9.39 3.78
N MET A 494 -12.89 9.41 4.85
CA MET A 494 -13.40 10.63 5.46
C MET A 494 -12.84 10.80 6.88
N PRO A 495 -11.76 11.55 7.06
CA PRO A 495 -11.25 11.95 8.37
C PRO A 495 -12.27 12.81 9.16
N PRO A 496 -12.05 13.04 10.48
CA PRO A 496 -12.98 13.82 11.31
C PRO A 496 -13.24 15.24 10.81
N GLU A 497 -12.25 15.84 10.13
CA GLU A 497 -12.33 17.20 9.57
C GLU A 497 -13.28 17.29 8.36
N GLY A 498 -13.83 16.17 7.88
CA GLY A 498 -14.80 16.11 6.79
C GLY A 498 -14.21 16.39 5.40
N GLN A 499 -12.90 16.34 5.23
CA GLN A 499 -12.22 16.52 3.95
C GLN A 499 -11.83 15.15 3.36
N PRO A 500 -12.26 14.82 2.11
CA PRO A 500 -11.98 13.51 1.54
C PRO A 500 -10.49 13.29 1.25
N VAL A 501 -10.03 12.06 1.46
CA VAL A 501 -8.71 11.60 1.03
C VAL A 501 -8.89 10.38 0.13
N LEU A 502 -8.58 10.53 -1.16
CA LEU A 502 -8.62 9.44 -2.14
C LEU A 502 -7.28 8.70 -2.13
N PHE A 503 -7.27 7.45 -1.70
CA PHE A 503 -6.08 6.61 -1.63
C PHE A 503 -5.53 6.24 -3.00
N LEU A 504 -4.20 6.33 -3.13
CA LEU A 504 -3.46 6.05 -4.35
C LEU A 504 -2.50 4.85 -4.19
N SER A 505 -1.42 4.77 -4.96
CA SER A 505 -0.60 3.57 -5.05
C SER A 505 0.12 3.19 -3.75
N ASP A 506 0.61 4.15 -2.99
CA ASP A 506 1.38 3.91 -1.75
C ASP A 506 0.50 4.06 -0.49
N HIS A 507 -0.82 3.81 -0.58
CA HIS A 507 -1.74 3.94 0.54
C HIS A 507 -1.43 2.92 1.65
N PRO A 508 -1.80 3.21 2.92
CA PRO A 508 -1.65 2.24 4.00
C PRO A 508 -2.56 1.02 3.76
N VAL A 509 -2.10 -0.16 4.14
CA VAL A 509 -2.85 -1.42 3.98
C VAL A 509 -4.09 -1.45 4.87
N THR A 510 -4.01 -0.86 6.06
CA THR A 510 -5.14 -0.73 6.99
C THR A 510 -5.36 0.73 7.39
N GLY A 511 -6.60 1.10 7.70
CA GLY A 511 -6.97 2.44 8.15
C GLY A 511 -8.12 2.42 9.14
N GLY A 512 -8.29 3.50 9.90
CA GLY A 512 -9.32 3.65 10.94
C GLY A 512 -10.34 4.77 10.66
N TYR A 513 -10.45 5.23 9.41
CA TYR A 513 -11.48 6.21 9.02
C TYR A 513 -12.48 5.60 8.04
N PRO A 514 -13.76 5.95 8.14
CA PRO A 514 -14.78 5.38 7.27
C PRO A 514 -14.53 5.72 5.81
N VAL A 515 -14.65 4.69 4.96
CA VAL A 515 -14.57 4.81 3.50
C VAL A 515 -15.98 5.06 2.97
N ILE A 516 -16.26 6.29 2.49
CA ILE A 516 -17.56 6.72 1.98
C ILE A 516 -17.86 6.12 0.60
N ALA A 517 -16.83 6.04 -0.25
CA ALA A 517 -16.93 5.56 -1.62
C ALA A 517 -15.58 4.98 -2.08
N VAL A 518 -15.59 4.23 -3.17
CA VAL A 518 -14.36 3.73 -3.82
C VAL A 518 -14.41 4.05 -5.31
N VAL A 519 -13.38 4.69 -5.83
CA VAL A 519 -13.21 4.99 -7.26
C VAL A 519 -13.03 3.68 -8.02
N VAL A 520 -13.78 3.50 -9.11
CA VAL A 520 -13.67 2.30 -9.95
C VAL A 520 -12.26 2.19 -10.56
N HIS A 521 -11.78 0.96 -10.70
CA HIS A 521 -10.40 0.69 -11.14
C HIS A 521 -10.03 1.41 -12.45
N ALA A 522 -10.98 1.49 -13.38
CA ALA A 522 -10.77 2.13 -14.68
C ALA A 522 -10.53 3.66 -14.64
N ASP A 523 -10.87 4.34 -13.54
CA ASP A 523 -10.68 5.78 -13.39
C ASP A 523 -9.47 6.15 -12.51
N LEU A 524 -8.76 5.16 -11.95
CA LEU A 524 -7.59 5.41 -11.08
C LEU A 524 -6.41 6.04 -11.83
N ASP A 525 -6.23 5.70 -13.10
CA ASP A 525 -5.20 6.30 -13.94
C ASP A 525 -5.48 7.79 -14.20
N LYS A 526 -6.76 8.18 -14.34
CA LYS A 526 -7.16 9.60 -14.42
C LYS A 526 -6.83 10.35 -13.13
N ALA A 527 -7.15 9.74 -11.97
CA ALA A 527 -6.86 10.33 -10.67
C ALA A 527 -5.35 10.59 -10.47
N ALA A 528 -4.49 9.72 -11.03
CA ALA A 528 -3.04 9.87 -10.98
C ALA A 528 -2.52 11.09 -11.78
N GLN A 529 -3.31 11.62 -12.72
CA GLN A 529 -2.94 12.72 -13.61
C GLN A 529 -3.49 14.09 -13.17
N LEU A 530 -4.05 14.20 -11.96
CA LEU A 530 -4.66 15.42 -11.45
C LEU A 530 -3.64 16.30 -10.72
N PRO A 531 -3.25 17.47 -11.27
CA PRO A 531 -2.40 18.40 -10.55
C PRO A 531 -3.16 19.14 -9.44
N PRO A 532 -2.45 19.71 -8.44
CA PRO A 532 -3.03 20.61 -7.47
C PRO A 532 -3.79 21.76 -8.13
N GLY A 533 -4.95 22.11 -7.57
CA GLY A 533 -5.87 23.11 -8.12
C GLY A 533 -6.91 22.55 -9.10
N THR A 534 -6.77 21.30 -9.54
CA THR A 534 -7.78 20.66 -10.41
C THR A 534 -9.06 20.37 -9.61
N THR A 535 -10.20 20.60 -10.27
CA THR A 535 -11.51 20.27 -9.74
C THR A 535 -11.87 18.82 -10.07
N VAL A 536 -12.36 18.08 -9.06
CA VAL A 536 -12.83 16.69 -9.16
C VAL A 536 -14.30 16.62 -8.77
N ARG A 537 -15.06 15.82 -9.48
CA ARG A 537 -16.44 15.48 -9.14
C ARG A 537 -16.62 13.98 -9.16
N PHE A 538 -17.26 13.44 -8.12
CA PHE A 538 -17.58 12.03 -8.06
C PHE A 538 -18.95 11.74 -8.68
N THR A 539 -19.07 10.63 -9.40
CA THR A 539 -20.34 10.17 -9.99
C THR A 539 -20.57 8.71 -9.65
N ALA A 540 -21.79 8.35 -9.34
CA ALA A 540 -22.12 6.96 -9.10
C ALA A 540 -21.84 6.13 -10.35
N ALA A 541 -21.07 5.06 -10.23
CA ALA A 541 -20.97 4.03 -11.25
C ALA A 541 -22.28 3.22 -11.26
N ALA A 542 -22.65 2.68 -12.43
CA ALA A 542 -23.69 1.63 -12.45
C ALA A 542 -23.21 0.50 -11.55
N SER A 543 -24.06 0.12 -10.55
CA SER A 543 -23.71 -0.93 -9.60
C SER A 543 -23.28 -2.20 -10.36
N PRO A 544 -22.14 -2.81 -10.03
CA PRO A 544 -21.96 -4.21 -10.35
C PRO A 544 -23.16 -4.93 -9.70
N ALA A 545 -23.91 -5.69 -10.49
CA ALA A 545 -25.19 -6.29 -10.11
C ALA A 545 -25.24 -6.64 -8.63
N GLU A 546 -26.27 -6.15 -7.92
CA GLU A 546 -26.52 -6.33 -6.49
C GLU A 546 -26.14 -7.75 -6.09
N LEU A 547 -25.23 -7.87 -5.14
CA LEU A 547 -24.97 -9.16 -4.49
C LEU A 547 -26.32 -9.62 -3.94
N PRO A 548 -26.82 -10.80 -4.31
CA PRO A 548 -28.17 -11.21 -3.91
C PRO A 548 -28.30 -11.12 -2.40
N GLU A 549 -29.26 -10.31 -1.94
CA GLU A 549 -29.61 -10.21 -0.53
C GLU A 549 -30.00 -11.61 -0.04
N THR A 550 -29.49 -11.98 1.11
CA THR A 550 -29.95 -13.18 1.82
C THR A 550 -31.45 -13.03 2.07
N PRO A 551 -32.30 -14.02 1.72
CA PRO A 551 -33.73 -13.93 2.02
C PRO A 551 -33.89 -13.77 3.53
N LYS A 552 -34.50 -12.67 3.96
CA LYS A 552 -35.02 -12.54 5.34
C LYS A 552 -36.04 -13.64 5.52
N GLU A 553 -35.72 -14.66 6.31
CA GLU A 553 -36.74 -15.61 6.76
C GLU A 553 -37.85 -14.83 7.47
N SER A 554 -39.01 -14.80 6.85
CA SER A 554 -40.23 -14.31 7.49
C SER A 554 -40.59 -15.30 8.58
N HIS A 555 -40.33 -14.95 9.83
CA HIS A 555 -41.00 -15.61 10.95
C HIS A 555 -42.52 -15.36 10.84
N ALA A 556 -43.23 -16.41 10.44
CA ALA A 556 -44.65 -16.56 10.63
C ALA A 556 -44.93 -17.28 11.96
#